data_b7ac4b3fc9d554ffcb55b0e11b7a5914
#
_entry.id   b7ac4b3fc9d554ffcb55b0e11b7a5914
#
_cell.length_a   1.000
_cell.length_b   1.000
_cell.length_c   1.000
_cell.angle_alpha   90.00
_cell.angle_beta   90.00
_cell.angle_gamma   90.00
#
_symmetry.space_group_name_H-M   'P 1'
#
loop_
_entity.id
_entity.type
_entity.pdbx_description
1 polymer ?
#
loop_
_entity_poly.entity_id
_entity_poly.type
_entity_poly.pdbx_seq_one_letter_code
_entity_poly.pdbx_strand_id
1 'polypeptide(L)'
;MLLERCVSETPGINGGYPVVDGTRTPVRVIVEFVRQGADEQHLQRLLPHLTLEEIRCALRYYETSPARVDEDIERNARAWNELQSRPWPA
;
A
#
# COMPACT_ATOMS: atom_id res chain seq x y z
N MET A 1 -0.93 -6.68 14.56
CA MET A 1 -0.55 -8.09 14.32
C MET A 1 0.32 -8.18 13.08
N LEU A 2 1.44 -8.90 13.17
CA LEU A 2 2.30 -9.14 12.02
C LEU A 2 1.72 -10.27 11.17
N LEU A 3 1.56 -10.02 9.86
CA LEU A 3 1.08 -10.99 8.88
C LEU A 3 2.24 -11.66 8.17
N GLU A 4 3.31 -10.91 8.00
CA GLU A 4 4.64 -11.29 7.58
C GLU A 4 5.60 -10.52 8.46
N ARG A 5 6.91 -10.77 8.36
CA ARG A 5 7.90 -10.05 9.16
C ARG A 5 7.85 -8.54 8.97
N CYS A 6 7.35 -8.10 7.83
CA CYS A 6 7.37 -6.70 7.45
C CYS A 6 5.99 -6.10 7.22
N VAL A 7 4.92 -6.86 7.43
CA VAL A 7 3.54 -6.40 7.15
C VAL A 7 2.70 -6.54 8.41
N SER A 8 1.96 -5.49 8.74
CA SER A 8 1.05 -5.51 9.88
C SER A 8 -0.29 -4.88 9.51
N GLU A 9 -1.32 -5.25 10.25
CA GLU A 9 -2.63 -4.61 10.22
C GLU A 9 -2.91 -4.08 11.61
N THR A 10 -3.03 -2.76 11.73
CA THR A 10 -3.26 -2.10 13.01
C THR A 10 -4.48 -1.21 12.91
N PRO A 11 -5.49 -1.38 13.78
CA PRO A 11 -6.63 -0.47 13.80
C PRO A 11 -6.16 0.98 13.95
N GLY A 12 -6.76 1.87 13.16
CA GLY A 12 -6.40 3.28 13.19
C GLY A 12 -5.23 3.66 12.28
N ILE A 13 -4.57 2.70 11.66
CA ILE A 13 -3.53 2.95 10.66
C ILE A 13 -4.02 2.38 9.33
N ASN A 14 -4.14 3.22 8.32
CA ASN A 14 -4.64 2.85 6.99
C ASN A 14 -5.98 2.09 7.05
N GLY A 15 -6.86 2.50 7.97
CA GLY A 15 -8.16 1.85 8.14
C GLY A 15 -8.09 0.38 8.54
N GLY A 16 -6.97 -0.08 9.09
CA GLY A 16 -6.75 -1.48 9.47
C GLY A 16 -6.25 -2.37 8.35
N TYR A 17 -6.00 -1.80 7.16
CA TYR A 17 -5.49 -2.55 6.01
C TYR A 17 -3.96 -2.68 6.08
N PRO A 18 -3.37 -3.64 5.32
CA PRO A 18 -1.94 -3.92 5.45
C PRO A 18 -1.03 -2.74 5.19
N VAL A 19 -0.07 -2.53 6.06
CA VAL A 19 1.01 -1.54 5.93
C VAL A 19 2.35 -2.22 6.12
N VAL A 20 3.42 -1.56 5.65
CA VAL A 20 4.77 -1.99 5.97
C VAL A 20 5.00 -1.72 7.44
N ASP A 21 5.35 -2.77 8.19
CA ASP A 21 5.48 -2.68 9.66
C ASP A 21 6.47 -1.60 10.09
N GLY A 22 6.09 -0.88 11.13
CA GLY A 22 6.90 0.25 11.61
C GLY A 22 6.74 1.53 10.81
N THR A 23 5.88 1.54 9.79
CA THR A 23 5.62 2.72 8.95
C THR A 23 4.12 2.93 8.82
N ARG A 24 3.74 4.01 8.15
CA ARG A 24 2.35 4.24 7.73
C ARG A 24 2.15 3.99 6.24
N THR A 25 3.15 3.39 5.58
CA THR A 25 3.10 3.15 4.14
C THR A 25 2.26 1.92 3.82
N PRO A 26 1.10 2.08 3.17
CA PRO A 26 0.27 0.93 2.81
C PRO A 26 0.97 0.02 1.79
N VAL A 27 0.79 -1.29 1.94
CA VAL A 27 1.28 -2.25 0.94
C VAL A 27 0.71 -1.93 -0.44
N ARG A 28 -0.55 -1.47 -0.52
CA ARG A 28 -1.17 -1.11 -1.79
C ARG A 28 -0.38 -0.07 -2.59
N VAL A 29 0.30 0.86 -1.91
CA VAL A 29 1.11 1.89 -2.59
C VAL A 29 2.23 1.24 -3.40
N ILE A 30 2.91 0.27 -2.81
CA ILE A 30 3.97 -0.48 -3.50
C ILE A 30 3.39 -1.23 -4.70
N VAL A 31 2.28 -1.91 -4.49
CA VAL A 31 1.61 -2.69 -5.55
C VAL A 31 1.15 -1.78 -6.70
N GLU A 32 0.58 -0.64 -6.39
CA GLU A 32 0.13 0.30 -7.41
C GLU A 32 1.27 0.84 -8.26
N PHE A 33 2.43 1.14 -7.65
CA PHE A 33 3.60 1.56 -8.40
C PHE A 33 4.11 0.45 -9.32
N VAL A 34 4.13 -0.79 -8.83
CA VAL A 34 4.54 -1.94 -9.66
C VAL A 34 3.60 -2.11 -10.85
N ARG A 35 2.31 -1.95 -10.64
CA ARG A 35 1.31 -2.01 -11.73
C ARG A 35 1.53 -0.91 -12.79
N GLN A 36 2.16 0.20 -12.38
CA GLN A 36 2.53 1.29 -13.27
C GLN A 36 3.90 1.09 -13.92
N GLY A 37 4.55 -0.04 -13.67
CA GLY A 37 5.81 -0.40 -14.28
C GLY A 37 7.07 -0.12 -13.46
N ALA A 38 6.93 0.25 -12.18
CA ALA A 38 8.09 0.50 -11.34
C ALA A 38 8.84 -0.79 -11.02
N ASP A 39 10.16 -0.76 -11.14
CA ASP A 39 11.03 -1.83 -10.68
C ASP A 39 11.53 -1.52 -9.26
N GLU A 40 12.37 -2.41 -8.70
CA GLU A 40 12.87 -2.26 -7.34
C GLU A 40 13.66 -0.98 -7.14
N GLN A 41 14.49 -0.60 -8.10
CA GLN A 41 15.28 0.64 -7.99
C GLN A 41 14.38 1.86 -8.00
N HIS A 42 13.37 1.86 -8.84
CA HIS A 42 12.39 2.94 -8.90
C HIS A 42 11.61 3.05 -7.59
N LEU A 43 11.19 1.90 -7.04
CA LEU A 43 10.49 1.87 -5.76
C LEU A 43 11.34 2.45 -4.63
N GLN A 44 12.63 2.15 -4.59
CA GLN A 44 13.53 2.72 -3.60
C GLN A 44 13.66 4.24 -3.72
N ARG A 45 13.61 4.77 -4.94
CA ARG A 45 13.61 6.21 -5.16
C ARG A 45 12.31 6.88 -4.74
N LEU A 46 11.18 6.22 -5.02
CA LEU A 46 9.85 6.74 -4.67
C LEU A 46 9.57 6.63 -3.17
N LEU A 47 10.11 5.61 -2.53
CA LEU A 47 9.85 5.30 -1.12
C LEU A 47 11.20 5.15 -0.38
N PRO A 48 11.96 6.26 -0.26
CA PRO A 48 13.32 6.18 0.28
C PRO A 48 13.39 5.80 1.75
N HIS A 49 12.29 5.86 2.47
CA HIS A 49 12.22 5.43 3.86
C HIS A 49 12.08 3.91 4.02
N LEU A 50 11.85 3.19 2.92
CA LEU A 50 11.75 1.72 2.96
C LEU A 50 13.07 1.10 2.47
N THR A 51 13.45 0.00 3.12
CA THR A 51 14.58 -0.80 2.65
C THR A 51 14.14 -1.69 1.50
N LEU A 52 15.09 -2.15 0.70
CA LEU A 52 14.81 -3.12 -0.37
C LEU A 52 14.18 -4.39 0.19
N GLU A 53 14.66 -4.84 1.35
CA GLU A 53 14.09 -6.00 2.04
C GLU A 53 12.61 -5.80 2.38
N GLU A 54 12.27 -4.62 2.87
CA GLU A 54 10.87 -4.29 3.20
C GLU A 54 10.01 -4.29 1.94
N ILE A 55 10.50 -3.72 0.86
CA ILE A 55 9.79 -3.69 -0.43
C ILE A 55 9.54 -5.10 -0.93
N ARG A 56 10.59 -5.93 -0.94
CA ARG A 56 10.48 -7.32 -1.39
C ARG A 56 9.53 -8.14 -0.53
N CYS A 57 9.61 -7.94 0.78
CA CYS A 57 8.74 -8.65 1.71
C CYS A 57 7.28 -8.27 1.50
N ALA A 58 6.99 -6.99 1.29
CA ALA A 58 5.63 -6.53 1.02
C ALA A 58 5.08 -7.14 -0.28
N LEU A 59 5.90 -7.22 -1.31
CA LEU A 59 5.49 -7.85 -2.58
C LEU A 59 5.24 -9.35 -2.43
N ARG A 60 6.07 -10.04 -1.63
CA ARG A 60 5.84 -11.47 -1.33
C ARG A 60 4.53 -11.65 -0.57
N TYR A 61 4.25 -10.77 0.39
CA TYR A 61 2.99 -10.80 1.11
C TYR A 61 1.82 -10.68 0.14
N TYR A 62 1.90 -9.75 -0.80
CA TYR A 62 0.84 -9.56 -1.79
C TYR A 62 0.63 -10.80 -2.65
N GLU A 63 1.70 -11.48 -3.05
CA GLU A 63 1.61 -12.71 -3.84
C GLU A 63 0.84 -13.82 -3.12
N THR A 64 1.00 -13.91 -1.82
CA THR A 64 0.36 -14.98 -1.03
C THR A 64 -1.00 -14.57 -0.45
N SER A 65 -1.23 -13.27 -0.25
CA SER A 65 -2.44 -12.78 0.41
C SER A 65 -2.94 -11.50 -0.27
N PRO A 66 -3.33 -11.59 -1.56
CA PRO A 66 -3.67 -10.39 -2.31
C PRO A 66 -5.01 -9.75 -1.91
N ALA A 67 -5.93 -10.51 -1.34
CA ALA A 67 -7.32 -10.06 -1.16
C ALA A 67 -7.44 -8.76 -0.36
N ARG A 68 -6.74 -8.65 0.78
CA ARG A 68 -6.81 -7.46 1.63
C ARG A 68 -6.20 -6.24 0.96
N VAL A 69 -5.11 -6.44 0.22
CA VAL A 69 -4.46 -5.34 -0.50
C VAL A 69 -5.34 -4.89 -1.67
N ASP A 70 -5.92 -5.83 -2.41
CA ASP A 70 -6.83 -5.52 -3.51
C ASP A 70 -8.07 -4.77 -3.00
N GLU A 71 -8.60 -5.17 -1.86
CA GLU A 71 -9.71 -4.48 -1.21
C GLU A 71 -9.34 -3.03 -0.84
N ASP A 72 -8.12 -2.83 -0.34
CA ASP A 72 -7.62 -1.50 -0.02
C ASP A 72 -7.45 -0.64 -1.27
N ILE A 73 -6.97 -1.23 -2.37
CA ILE A 73 -6.86 -0.53 -3.65
C ILE A 73 -8.25 -0.06 -4.12
N GLU A 74 -9.24 -0.94 -4.06
CA GLU A 74 -10.61 -0.59 -4.46
C GLU A 74 -11.21 0.48 -3.56
N ARG A 75 -11.01 0.36 -2.25
CA ARG A 75 -11.50 1.35 -1.27
C ARG A 75 -10.90 2.72 -1.57
N ASN A 76 -9.60 2.77 -1.85
CA ASN A 76 -8.91 4.01 -2.15
C ASN A 76 -9.39 4.62 -3.46
N ALA A 77 -9.62 3.78 -4.48
CA ALA A 77 -10.15 4.25 -5.76
C ALA A 77 -11.56 4.83 -5.62
N ARG A 78 -12.41 4.19 -4.83
CA ARG A 78 -13.76 4.70 -4.58
C ARG A 78 -13.73 6.05 -3.87
N ALA A 79 -12.85 6.19 -2.89
CA ALA A 79 -12.69 7.45 -2.16
C ALA A 79 -12.24 8.59 -3.10
N TRP A 80 -11.29 8.31 -3.98
CA TRP A 80 -10.83 9.28 -4.99
C TRP A 80 -11.96 9.67 -5.94
N ASN A 81 -12.70 8.69 -6.47
CA ASN A 81 -13.80 8.94 -7.39
C ASN A 81 -14.88 9.79 -6.74
N GLU A 82 -15.19 9.51 -5.48
CA GLU A 82 -16.15 10.30 -4.74
C GLU A 82 -15.69 11.74 -4.57
N LEU A 83 -14.42 11.95 -4.22
CA LEU A 83 -13.85 13.29 -4.08
C LEU A 83 -13.87 14.06 -5.40
N GLN A 84 -13.56 13.39 -6.51
CA GLN A 84 -13.56 14.03 -7.83
C GLN A 84 -14.95 14.37 -8.34
N SER A 85 -15.97 13.64 -7.90
CA SER A 85 -17.35 13.89 -8.32
C SER A 85 -18.04 14.98 -7.54
N ARG A 86 -17.45 15.45 -6.44
CA ARG A 86 -18.00 16.54 -5.66
C ARG A 86 -17.58 17.89 -6.22
N PRO A 87 -18.50 18.87 -6.30
CA PRO A 87 -18.07 20.21 -6.68
C PRO A 87 -17.15 20.78 -5.60
N TRP A 88 -16.08 21.44 -6.02
CA TRP A 88 -15.20 22.11 -5.10
C TRP A 88 -15.91 23.31 -4.47
N PRO A 89 -15.67 23.61 -3.21
CA PRO A 89 -16.21 24.83 -2.62
C PRO A 89 -15.67 26.04 -3.38
N ALA A 90 -16.55 26.97 -3.60
CA ALA A 90 -16.20 28.21 -4.31
C ALA A 90 -15.23 29.08 -3.48
#